data_10f5093b0378b52cf6ac909d0a1821dc
#
_entry.id   10f5093b0378b52cf6ac909d0a1821dc
#
_cell.length_a   1.000
_cell.length_b   1.000
_cell.length_c   1.000
_cell.angle_alpha   90.00
_cell.angle_beta   90.00
_cell.angle_gamma   90.00
#
_symmetry.space_group_name_H-M   'P 1'
#
loop_
_entity.id
_entity.type
_entity.pdbx_description
1 polymer ?
#
loop_
_entity_poly.entity_id
_entity_poly.type
_entity_poly.pdbx_seq_one_letter_code
_entity_poly.pdbx_strand_id
1 'polypeptide(L)'
;MQNYSNYHSQKVQSNHSAYEGLHMTLQKETPILTAQIRALYRELDKKFHLRGANIPITFGFETDSLGAYNQNGHGQREHFHFSLLFIGYAVKNPLSKEDRLDLYKHEYAHYMQYNMQIPEKYKWQAGTHGSAWKYCCSLIGSAPTPYYKAGEALMNHDYDKVLKNRLHDKSVPVRDTYQQLKTAQKKKDEVVQYKLGDAVTHPKFGLGIVEKINQRSGGVHLHIRFDGEVKCIDQKGLSRKKYT
;
A
#
# COMPACT_ATOMS: atom_id res chain seq x y z
N MET A 1 -23.55 -30.32 -35.11
CA MET A 1 -23.36 -29.96 -33.68
C MET A 1 -22.02 -30.39 -33.07
N GLN A 2 -21.01 -30.81 -33.88
CA GLN A 2 -19.71 -31.30 -33.36
C GLN A 2 -18.62 -30.22 -33.20
N ASN A 3 -18.78 -29.01 -33.75
CA ASN A 3 -17.67 -28.02 -33.76
C ASN A 3 -17.55 -27.15 -32.50
N TYR A 4 -18.58 -27.05 -31.64
CA TYR A 4 -18.52 -26.20 -30.45
C TYR A 4 -17.77 -26.85 -29.28
N SER A 5 -17.81 -28.18 -29.16
CA SER A 5 -17.13 -28.91 -28.06
C SER A 5 -15.62 -28.89 -28.23
N ASN A 6 -15.10 -29.03 -29.45
CA ASN A 6 -13.66 -29.02 -29.70
C ASN A 6 -12.99 -27.66 -29.49
N TYR A 7 -13.72 -26.58 -29.77
CA TYR A 7 -13.17 -25.23 -29.60
C TYR A 7 -13.04 -24.84 -28.11
N HIS A 8 -13.97 -25.32 -27.29
CA HIS A 8 -13.93 -25.09 -25.83
C HIS A 8 -12.81 -25.90 -25.17
N SER A 9 -12.63 -27.15 -25.56
CA SER A 9 -11.57 -28.04 -25.04
C SER A 9 -10.17 -27.56 -25.43
N GLN A 10 -9.96 -27.09 -26.65
CA GLN A 10 -8.67 -26.55 -27.10
C GLN A 10 -8.33 -25.23 -26.41
N LYS A 11 -9.32 -24.37 -26.14
CA LYS A 11 -9.11 -23.10 -25.44
C LYS A 11 -8.77 -23.30 -23.96
N VAL A 12 -9.34 -24.31 -23.32
CA VAL A 12 -9.04 -24.68 -21.93
C VAL A 12 -7.64 -25.30 -21.84
N GLN A 13 -7.26 -26.18 -22.77
CA GLN A 13 -5.91 -26.75 -22.81
C GLN A 13 -4.82 -25.72 -23.12
N SER A 14 -5.06 -24.78 -24.04
CA SER A 14 -4.10 -23.72 -24.33
C SER A 14 -3.88 -22.76 -23.16
N ASN A 15 -4.92 -22.47 -22.41
CA ASN A 15 -4.80 -21.64 -21.20
C ASN A 15 -4.02 -22.38 -20.11
N HIS A 16 -4.24 -23.66 -19.88
CA HIS A 16 -3.53 -24.44 -18.89
C HIS A 16 -2.01 -24.52 -19.20
N SER A 17 -1.65 -24.78 -20.42
CA SER A 17 -0.26 -24.78 -20.89
C SER A 17 0.42 -23.42 -20.74
N ALA A 18 -0.29 -22.30 -21.01
CA ALA A 18 0.24 -20.96 -20.81
C ALA A 18 0.50 -20.64 -19.33
N TYR A 19 -0.35 -21.09 -18.43
CA TYR A 19 -0.16 -20.96 -16.98
C TYR A 19 1.05 -21.75 -16.49
N GLU A 20 1.19 -22.99 -16.89
CA GLU A 20 2.33 -23.83 -16.54
C GLU A 20 3.66 -23.23 -17.03
N GLY A 21 3.67 -22.74 -18.27
CA GLY A 21 4.83 -22.07 -18.84
C GLY A 21 5.24 -20.82 -18.06
N LEU A 22 4.27 -20.01 -17.64
CA LEU A 22 4.54 -18.84 -16.83
C LEU A 22 5.05 -19.22 -15.43
N HIS A 23 4.41 -20.19 -14.75
CA HIS A 23 4.86 -20.65 -13.44
C HIS A 23 6.28 -21.16 -13.47
N MET A 24 6.66 -21.94 -14.49
CA MET A 24 8.03 -22.41 -14.67
C MET A 24 9.01 -21.25 -14.89
N THR A 25 8.59 -20.23 -15.66
CA THR A 25 9.42 -19.05 -15.89
C THR A 25 9.64 -18.26 -14.61
N LEU A 26 8.57 -17.99 -13.86
CA LEU A 26 8.63 -17.31 -12.58
C LEU A 26 9.46 -18.05 -11.54
N GLN A 27 9.36 -19.38 -11.49
CA GLN A 27 10.18 -20.18 -10.60
C GLN A 27 11.69 -20.04 -10.88
N LYS A 28 12.09 -19.86 -12.15
CA LYS A 28 13.50 -19.62 -12.51
C LYS A 28 14.02 -18.27 -12.01
N GLU A 29 13.14 -17.32 -11.67
CA GLU A 29 13.52 -16.02 -11.14
C GLU A 29 13.82 -16.04 -9.63
N THR A 30 13.42 -17.10 -8.91
CA THR A 30 13.55 -17.18 -7.45
C THR A 30 14.96 -16.96 -6.91
N PRO A 31 16.05 -17.41 -7.55
CA PRO A 31 17.40 -17.11 -7.07
C PRO A 31 17.73 -15.62 -7.10
N ILE A 32 17.30 -14.93 -8.17
CA ILE A 32 17.54 -13.48 -8.33
C ILE A 32 16.72 -12.70 -7.29
N LEU A 33 15.44 -13.04 -7.14
CA LEU A 33 14.57 -12.42 -6.16
C LEU A 33 15.07 -12.65 -4.73
N THR A 34 15.48 -13.87 -4.42
CA THR A 34 16.09 -14.21 -3.11
C THR A 34 17.33 -13.37 -2.84
N ALA A 35 18.22 -13.22 -3.83
CA ALA A 35 19.43 -12.42 -3.69
C ALA A 35 19.11 -10.94 -3.39
N GLN A 36 18.12 -10.37 -4.07
CA GLN A 36 17.66 -8.99 -3.88
C GLN A 36 17.06 -8.78 -2.49
N ILE A 37 16.17 -9.67 -2.05
CA ILE A 37 15.54 -9.60 -0.73
C ILE A 37 16.62 -9.72 0.36
N ARG A 38 17.53 -10.69 0.24
CA ARG A 38 18.62 -10.87 1.20
C ARG A 38 19.58 -9.69 1.25
N ALA A 39 19.87 -9.04 0.12
CA ALA A 39 20.71 -7.84 0.10
C ALA A 39 20.06 -6.72 0.93
N LEU A 40 18.77 -6.43 0.71
CA LEU A 40 18.02 -5.46 1.50
C LEU A 40 18.00 -5.83 2.99
N TYR A 41 17.72 -7.09 3.31
CA TYR A 41 17.61 -7.54 4.70
C TYR A 41 18.94 -7.49 5.44
N ARG A 42 20.08 -7.75 4.77
CA ARG A 42 21.42 -7.56 5.37
C ARG A 42 21.70 -6.11 5.74
N GLU A 43 21.26 -5.15 4.90
CA GLU A 43 21.38 -3.73 5.22
C GLU A 43 20.56 -3.35 6.45
N LEU A 44 19.33 -3.86 6.53
CA LEU A 44 18.45 -3.63 7.68
C LEU A 44 18.98 -4.34 8.94
N ASP A 45 19.44 -5.57 8.82
CA ASP A 45 20.06 -6.32 9.91
C ASP A 45 21.25 -5.56 10.50
N LYS A 46 22.13 -5.05 9.65
CA LYS A 46 23.28 -4.24 10.08
C LYS A 46 22.84 -2.99 10.84
N LYS A 47 21.79 -2.33 10.36
CA LYS A 47 21.27 -1.08 10.95
C LYS A 47 20.60 -1.31 12.30
N PHE A 48 19.88 -2.42 12.46
CA PHE A 48 19.05 -2.67 13.64
C PHE A 48 19.53 -3.83 14.51
N HIS A 49 20.73 -4.37 14.21
CA HIS A 49 21.34 -5.51 14.93
C HIS A 49 20.43 -6.75 14.95
N LEU A 50 19.82 -7.06 13.82
CA LEU A 50 18.89 -8.17 13.63
C LEU A 50 19.51 -9.27 12.75
N ARG A 51 18.75 -10.32 12.45
CA ARG A 51 19.18 -11.49 11.66
C ARG A 51 18.15 -11.93 10.62
N GLY A 52 17.32 -11.02 10.15
CA GLY A 52 16.24 -11.29 9.18
C GLY A 52 16.74 -11.85 7.85
N ALA A 53 17.95 -11.49 7.40
CA ALA A 53 18.56 -12.06 6.19
C ALA A 53 18.86 -13.56 6.29
N ASN A 54 18.90 -14.15 7.50
CA ASN A 54 19.13 -15.57 7.71
C ASN A 54 17.83 -16.38 7.72
N ILE A 55 16.67 -15.70 7.82
CA ILE A 55 15.36 -16.35 7.80
C ILE A 55 15.10 -16.93 6.40
N PRO A 56 14.55 -18.16 6.29
CA PRO A 56 14.17 -18.74 5.01
C PRO A 56 13.23 -17.83 4.23
N ILE A 57 13.42 -17.80 2.90
CA ILE A 57 12.52 -17.12 1.97
C ILE A 57 11.90 -18.17 1.08
N THR A 58 10.58 -18.17 1.01
CA THR A 58 9.78 -19.09 0.18
C THR A 58 8.97 -18.30 -0.83
N PHE A 59 8.57 -18.96 -1.89
CA PHE A 59 7.76 -18.35 -2.96
C PHE A 59 6.60 -19.26 -3.33
N GLY A 60 5.48 -18.64 -3.69
CA GLY A 60 4.27 -19.31 -4.16
C GLY A 60 3.60 -18.54 -5.29
N PHE A 61 2.36 -18.90 -5.58
CA PHE A 61 1.53 -18.30 -6.61
C PHE A 61 0.18 -17.87 -6.03
N GLU A 62 0.18 -17.39 -4.80
CA GLU A 62 -0.99 -16.87 -4.13
C GLU A 62 -1.51 -15.64 -4.86
N THR A 63 -2.82 -15.54 -4.88
CA THR A 63 -3.55 -14.48 -5.59
C THR A 63 -4.25 -13.52 -4.64
N ASP A 64 -4.31 -13.87 -3.36
CA ASP A 64 -4.96 -13.15 -2.26
C ASP A 64 -3.96 -12.54 -1.28
N SER A 65 -2.66 -12.83 -1.44
CA SER A 65 -1.58 -12.34 -0.60
C SER A 65 -0.36 -11.98 -1.45
N LEU A 66 0.24 -10.83 -1.20
CA LEU A 66 1.47 -10.39 -1.88
C LEU A 66 2.71 -10.97 -1.22
N GLY A 67 2.68 -11.08 0.09
CA GLY A 67 3.74 -11.61 0.94
C GLY A 67 3.26 -11.81 2.36
N ALA A 68 4.07 -12.49 3.16
CA ALA A 68 3.84 -12.71 4.57
C ALA A 68 5.16 -12.96 5.31
N TYR A 69 5.27 -12.46 6.52
CA TYR A 69 6.22 -12.96 7.50
C TYR A 69 5.50 -13.93 8.45
N ASN A 70 5.95 -15.15 8.49
CA ASN A 70 5.40 -16.21 9.33
C ASN A 70 6.36 -16.50 10.48
N GLN A 71 5.87 -16.34 11.72
CA GLN A 71 6.63 -16.69 12.91
C GLN A 71 6.72 -18.21 13.13
N ASN A 72 7.69 -18.64 13.94
CA ASN A 72 7.69 -20.00 14.48
C ASN A 72 6.41 -20.27 15.28
N GLY A 73 5.69 -21.32 14.91
CA GLY A 73 4.47 -21.72 15.61
C GLY A 73 3.62 -22.66 14.77
N HIS A 74 2.70 -23.37 15.40
CA HIS A 74 1.76 -24.29 14.74
C HIS A 74 2.41 -25.30 13.79
N GLY A 75 3.64 -25.77 14.09
CA GLY A 75 4.37 -26.73 13.26
C GLY A 75 5.11 -26.14 12.06
N GLN A 76 5.05 -24.84 11.84
CA GLN A 76 5.79 -24.15 10.78
C GLN A 76 7.05 -23.49 11.33
N ARG A 77 8.14 -23.54 10.54
CA ARG A 77 9.36 -22.79 10.82
C ARG A 77 9.19 -21.34 10.38
N GLU A 78 9.85 -20.43 11.07
CA GLU A 78 9.93 -19.01 10.71
C GLU A 78 10.41 -18.83 9.28
N HIS A 79 9.66 -18.05 8.47
CA HIS A 79 10.02 -17.76 7.09
C HIS A 79 9.33 -16.50 6.57
N PHE A 80 9.94 -15.89 5.56
CA PHE A 80 9.29 -14.92 4.68
C PHE A 80 8.69 -15.66 3.48
N HIS A 81 7.51 -15.24 3.06
CA HIS A 81 6.83 -15.80 1.90
C HIS A 81 6.42 -14.68 0.94
N PHE A 82 6.54 -14.92 -0.38
CA PHE A 82 6.16 -13.93 -1.40
C PHE A 82 5.50 -14.62 -2.59
N SER A 83 4.44 -14.00 -3.12
CA SER A 83 3.79 -14.47 -4.34
C SER A 83 4.54 -13.98 -5.58
N LEU A 84 5.00 -14.93 -6.41
CA LEU A 84 5.66 -14.67 -7.68
C LEU A 84 4.74 -13.96 -8.69
N LEU A 85 3.42 -14.08 -8.53
CA LEU A 85 2.46 -13.40 -9.39
C LEU A 85 2.50 -11.88 -9.26
N PHE A 86 3.07 -11.35 -8.19
CA PHE A 86 3.18 -9.92 -7.93
C PHE A 86 4.61 -9.39 -8.08
N ILE A 87 5.60 -10.18 -7.65
CA ILE A 87 7.00 -9.73 -7.63
C ILE A 87 7.84 -10.22 -8.80
N GLY A 88 7.37 -11.23 -9.56
CA GLY A 88 8.09 -11.79 -10.70
C GLY A 88 8.20 -10.81 -11.87
N TYR A 89 9.28 -10.93 -12.65
CA TYR A 89 9.54 -10.07 -13.80
C TYR A 89 8.76 -10.51 -15.06
N ALA A 90 8.43 -11.81 -15.16
CA ALA A 90 7.72 -12.37 -16.31
C ALA A 90 6.20 -12.12 -16.26
N VAL A 91 5.67 -11.56 -15.19
CA VAL A 91 4.25 -11.14 -15.15
C VAL A 91 4.04 -9.90 -16.01
N LYS A 92 2.86 -9.79 -16.63
CA LYS A 92 2.55 -8.69 -17.57
C LYS A 92 2.57 -7.31 -16.91
N ASN A 93 2.11 -7.22 -15.67
CA ASN A 93 2.06 -6.00 -14.89
C ASN A 93 2.70 -6.24 -13.51
N PRO A 94 4.03 -6.38 -13.44
CA PRO A 94 4.70 -6.61 -12.16
C PRO A 94 4.61 -5.35 -11.29
N LEU A 95 4.76 -5.54 -9.99
CA LEU A 95 5.02 -4.43 -9.08
C LEU A 95 6.22 -3.62 -9.58
N SER A 96 6.17 -2.30 -9.47
CA SER A 96 7.34 -1.45 -9.71
C SER A 96 8.50 -1.86 -8.82
N LYS A 97 9.72 -1.43 -9.16
CA LYS A 97 10.88 -1.69 -8.30
C LYS A 97 10.68 -1.12 -6.90
N GLU A 98 10.09 0.06 -6.80
CA GLU A 98 9.80 0.77 -5.56
C GLU A 98 8.76 0.02 -4.74
N ASP A 99 7.69 -0.46 -5.36
CA ASP A 99 6.64 -1.21 -4.67
C ASP A 99 7.12 -2.58 -4.20
N ARG A 100 7.99 -3.26 -4.97
CA ARG A 100 8.63 -4.50 -4.52
C ARG A 100 9.52 -4.26 -3.30
N LEU A 101 10.36 -3.22 -3.32
CA LEU A 101 11.20 -2.88 -2.18
C LEU A 101 10.36 -2.53 -0.96
N ASP A 102 9.25 -1.82 -1.16
CA ASP A 102 8.35 -1.47 -0.07
C ASP A 102 7.62 -2.71 0.48
N LEU A 103 7.22 -3.65 -0.39
CA LEU A 103 6.68 -4.96 0.04
C LEU A 103 7.69 -5.75 0.88
N TYR A 104 8.95 -5.84 0.44
CA TYR A 104 9.98 -6.54 1.21
C TYR A 104 10.21 -5.89 2.57
N LYS A 105 10.22 -4.57 2.64
CA LYS A 105 10.30 -3.82 3.90
C LYS A 105 9.06 -4.05 4.77
N HIS A 106 7.87 -4.15 4.20
CA HIS A 106 6.64 -4.45 4.92
C HIS A 106 6.76 -5.75 5.71
N GLU A 107 7.18 -6.82 5.04
CA GLU A 107 7.35 -8.12 5.70
C GLU A 107 8.50 -8.09 6.70
N TYR A 108 9.57 -7.36 6.40
CA TYR A 108 10.64 -7.14 7.37
C TYR A 108 10.19 -6.33 8.59
N ALA A 109 9.25 -5.40 8.45
CA ALA A 109 8.67 -4.67 9.58
C ALA A 109 7.87 -5.59 10.50
N HIS A 110 7.19 -6.63 9.96
CA HIS A 110 6.59 -7.67 10.77
C HIS A 110 7.64 -8.46 11.56
N TYR A 111 8.74 -8.85 10.91
CA TYR A 111 9.87 -9.49 11.60
C TYR A 111 10.42 -8.59 12.72
N MET A 112 10.64 -7.30 12.45
CA MET A 112 11.12 -6.33 13.44
C MET A 112 10.18 -6.21 14.63
N GLN A 113 8.87 -6.16 14.40
CA GLN A 113 7.86 -6.04 15.46
C GLN A 113 8.00 -7.13 16.53
N TYR A 114 8.43 -8.32 16.14
CA TYR A 114 8.57 -9.47 17.04
C TYR A 114 9.99 -9.68 17.57
N ASN A 115 10.99 -9.13 16.89
CA ASN A 115 12.41 -9.38 17.18
C ASN A 115 13.16 -8.13 17.70
N MET A 116 12.49 -6.98 17.79
CA MET A 116 13.02 -5.76 18.36
C MET A 116 12.36 -5.40 19.69
N GLN A 117 13.09 -4.69 20.53
CA GLN A 117 12.50 -4.02 21.68
C GLN A 117 11.75 -2.77 21.23
N ILE A 118 10.41 -2.84 21.21
CA ILE A 118 9.55 -1.72 20.84
C ILE A 118 9.23 -0.90 22.10
N PRO A 119 9.47 0.43 22.11
CA PRO A 119 9.11 1.29 23.23
C PRO A 119 7.59 1.29 23.50
N GLU A 120 7.19 1.28 24.77
CA GLU A 120 5.79 1.15 25.19
C GLU A 120 4.86 2.20 24.58
N LYS A 121 5.34 3.44 24.40
CA LYS A 121 4.58 4.50 23.74
C LYS A 121 4.14 4.18 22.31
N TYR A 122 4.69 3.14 21.68
CA TYR A 122 4.32 2.67 20.32
C TYR A 122 3.51 1.37 20.36
N LYS A 123 3.03 0.92 21.53
CA LYS A 123 2.23 -0.30 21.68
C LYS A 123 0.75 -0.05 21.99
N TRP A 124 0.26 1.15 21.71
CA TRP A 124 -1.09 1.57 22.05
C TRP A 124 -2.20 0.95 21.19
N GLN A 125 -1.86 0.39 20.01
CA GLN A 125 -2.80 -0.30 19.11
C GLN A 125 -2.29 -1.72 18.85
N ALA A 126 -3.06 -2.73 19.28
CA ALA A 126 -2.75 -4.13 18.99
C ALA A 126 -3.02 -4.50 17.52
N GLY A 127 -2.57 -5.70 17.13
CA GLY A 127 -2.79 -6.29 15.81
C GLY A 127 -1.55 -6.34 14.94
N THR A 128 -1.61 -7.15 13.89
CA THR A 128 -0.48 -7.37 12.97
C THR A 128 -0.01 -6.08 12.30
N HIS A 129 -0.92 -5.18 11.95
CA HIS A 129 -0.63 -3.85 11.41
C HIS A 129 -0.90 -2.74 12.44
N GLY A 130 -0.73 -3.05 13.72
CA GLY A 130 -0.91 -2.13 14.84
C GLY A 130 0.19 -1.07 14.94
N SER A 131 0.18 -0.33 16.06
CA SER A 131 1.11 0.80 16.25
C SER A 131 2.57 0.38 16.31
N ALA A 132 2.88 -0.80 16.86
CA ALA A 132 4.23 -1.36 16.90
C ALA A 132 4.77 -1.63 15.48
N TRP A 133 3.96 -2.25 14.62
CA TRP A 133 4.32 -2.47 13.22
C TRP A 133 4.50 -1.15 12.46
N LYS A 134 3.58 -0.18 12.64
CA LYS A 134 3.70 1.15 12.02
C LYS A 134 4.96 1.88 12.44
N TYR A 135 5.36 1.70 13.71
CA TYR A 135 6.64 2.21 14.21
C TYR A 135 7.82 1.57 13.47
N CYS A 136 7.83 0.24 13.31
CA CYS A 136 8.87 -0.46 12.53
C CYS A 136 8.91 0.05 11.08
N CYS A 137 7.76 0.22 10.42
CA CYS A 137 7.68 0.82 9.09
C CYS A 137 8.34 2.20 9.03
N SER A 138 8.12 3.06 10.03
CA SER A 138 8.72 4.40 10.08
C SER A 138 10.24 4.37 10.17
N LEU A 139 10.81 3.40 10.89
CA LEU A 139 12.26 3.24 11.05
C LEU A 139 12.98 2.86 9.75
N ILE A 140 12.32 2.08 8.90
CA ILE A 140 12.89 1.54 7.66
C ILE A 140 12.39 2.24 6.40
N GLY A 141 11.54 3.25 6.55
CA GLY A 141 10.99 4.01 5.44
C GLY A 141 10.06 3.15 4.55
N SER A 142 9.20 2.36 5.18
CA SER A 142 8.13 1.61 4.52
C SER A 142 6.79 2.31 4.74
N ALA A 143 5.86 2.14 3.79
CA ALA A 143 4.51 2.68 3.92
C ALA A 143 3.75 1.99 5.06
N PRO A 144 3.16 2.72 6.02
CA PRO A 144 2.48 2.14 7.18
C PRO A 144 1.03 1.73 6.85
N THR A 145 0.84 1.05 5.72
CA THR A 145 -0.45 0.56 5.23
C THR A 145 -0.31 -0.82 4.60
N PRO A 146 -1.27 -1.74 4.79
CA PRO A 146 -1.25 -3.06 4.17
C PRO A 146 -1.74 -3.07 2.71
N TYR A 147 -2.00 -1.93 2.08
CA TYR A 147 -2.62 -1.85 0.75
C TYR A 147 -1.63 -1.48 -0.36
N TYR A 148 -1.72 -2.13 -1.52
CA TYR A 148 -0.88 -1.91 -2.70
C TYR A 148 -1.72 -1.64 -3.95
N LYS A 149 -1.46 -0.55 -4.66
CA LYS A 149 -2.16 -0.18 -5.90
C LYS A 149 -1.88 -1.10 -7.08
N ALA A 150 -0.68 -1.64 -7.15
CA ALA A 150 -0.30 -2.52 -8.26
C ALA A 150 -1.14 -3.80 -8.33
N GLY A 151 -1.80 -4.19 -7.23
CA GLY A 151 -2.78 -5.27 -7.25
C GLY A 151 -3.95 -5.01 -8.19
N GLU A 152 -4.38 -3.76 -8.38
CA GLU A 152 -5.48 -3.41 -9.30
C GLU A 152 -5.10 -3.71 -10.77
N ALA A 153 -3.83 -3.48 -11.15
CA ALA A 153 -3.38 -3.75 -12.50
C ALA A 153 -3.39 -5.23 -12.86
N LEU A 154 -3.16 -6.12 -11.89
CA LEU A 154 -3.27 -7.56 -12.06
C LEU A 154 -4.70 -8.02 -12.28
N MET A 155 -5.70 -7.31 -11.73
CA MET A 155 -7.11 -7.64 -11.87
C MET A 155 -7.63 -7.44 -13.31
N ASN A 156 -6.93 -6.69 -14.14
CA ASN A 156 -7.31 -6.42 -15.53
C ASN A 156 -6.77 -7.46 -16.54
N HIS A 157 -6.21 -8.56 -16.08
CA HIS A 157 -5.66 -9.64 -16.90
C HIS A 157 -6.68 -10.78 -17.08
N ASP A 158 -6.61 -11.52 -18.22
CA ASP A 158 -7.41 -12.76 -18.41
C ASP A 158 -7.09 -13.86 -17.38
N TYR A 159 -5.95 -13.80 -16.75
CA TYR A 159 -5.56 -14.43 -15.50
C TYR A 159 -6.58 -14.26 -14.40
N ASP A 160 -7.24 -13.14 -14.35
CA ASP A 160 -7.91 -12.58 -13.20
C ASP A 160 -9.39 -12.86 -13.18
N LYS A 161 -9.95 -13.47 -14.22
CA LYS A 161 -11.30 -14.04 -14.10
C LYS A 161 -11.35 -15.07 -12.98
N VAL A 162 -10.28 -15.85 -12.81
CA VAL A 162 -10.15 -16.80 -11.72
C VAL A 162 -9.94 -16.09 -10.38
N LEU A 163 -9.14 -15.02 -10.37
CA LEU A 163 -8.89 -14.17 -9.21
C LEU A 163 -10.14 -13.41 -8.78
N LYS A 164 -10.83 -12.74 -9.71
CA LYS A 164 -12.10 -12.06 -9.43
C LYS A 164 -13.13 -12.99 -8.81
N ASN A 165 -13.27 -14.20 -9.36
CA ASN A 165 -14.20 -15.18 -8.82
C ASN A 165 -13.83 -15.65 -7.41
N ARG A 166 -12.53 -15.71 -7.06
CA ARG A 166 -12.08 -16.06 -5.70
C ARG A 166 -12.17 -14.90 -4.72
N LEU A 167 -11.94 -13.68 -5.18
CA LEU A 167 -11.97 -12.47 -4.34
C LEU A 167 -13.39 -11.92 -4.16
N HIS A 168 -14.42 -12.52 -4.77
CA HIS A 168 -15.82 -12.07 -4.70
C HIS A 168 -15.95 -10.55 -4.89
N ASP A 169 -15.37 -10.02 -5.97
CA ASP A 169 -15.30 -8.58 -6.26
C ASP A 169 -14.60 -7.69 -5.19
N LYS A 170 -13.92 -8.30 -4.23
CA LYS A 170 -13.07 -7.55 -3.33
C LYS A 170 -11.86 -7.06 -4.10
N SER A 171 -11.57 -5.79 -3.99
CA SER A 171 -10.31 -5.23 -4.51
C SER A 171 -9.13 -5.95 -3.86
N VAL A 172 -8.13 -6.33 -4.67
CA VAL A 172 -6.85 -6.78 -4.14
C VAL A 172 -6.33 -5.69 -3.20
N PRO A 173 -5.83 -6.03 -2.01
CA PRO A 173 -5.26 -5.03 -1.13
C PRO A 173 -4.21 -4.22 -1.87
N VAL A 174 -4.45 -2.92 -1.99
CA VAL A 174 -3.59 -1.99 -2.71
C VAL A 174 -2.83 -1.17 -1.69
N ARG A 175 -1.51 -1.18 -1.79
CA ARG A 175 -0.66 -0.39 -0.91
C ARG A 175 -0.13 0.84 -1.62
N ASP A 176 -0.35 2.02 -1.04
CA ASP A 176 0.34 3.21 -1.45
C ASP A 176 1.80 3.16 -1.00
N THR A 177 2.73 3.48 -1.89
CA THR A 177 4.13 3.57 -1.53
C THR A 177 4.33 4.68 -0.48
N TYR A 178 5.39 4.55 0.31
CA TYR A 178 5.76 5.57 1.30
C TYR A 178 5.91 6.96 0.66
N GLN A 179 6.42 7.03 -0.56
CA GLN A 179 6.55 8.29 -1.32
C GLN A 179 5.19 8.90 -1.66
N GLN A 180 4.24 8.08 -2.11
CA GLN A 180 2.87 8.52 -2.44
C GLN A 180 2.15 9.00 -1.18
N LEU A 181 2.31 8.29 -0.05
CA LEU A 181 1.74 8.70 1.23
C LEU A 181 2.34 10.01 1.73
N LYS A 182 3.67 10.18 1.63
CA LYS A 182 4.32 11.46 1.96
C LYS A 182 3.81 12.59 1.08
N THR A 183 3.62 12.35 -0.22
CA THR A 183 3.11 13.35 -1.14
C THR A 183 1.65 13.69 -0.84
N ALA A 184 0.82 12.68 -0.52
CA ALA A 184 -0.56 12.87 -0.12
C ALA A 184 -0.68 13.64 1.21
N GLN A 185 0.19 13.33 2.17
CA GLN A 185 0.26 14.01 3.45
C GLN A 185 0.73 15.45 3.28
N LYS A 186 1.78 15.68 2.47
CA LYS A 186 2.27 17.03 2.15
C LYS A 186 1.21 17.90 1.47
N LYS A 187 0.38 17.32 0.59
CA LYS A 187 -0.77 18.02 0.00
C LYS A 187 -1.89 18.30 1.01
N LYS A 188 -2.06 17.46 2.04
CA LYS A 188 -2.99 17.72 3.14
C LYS A 188 -2.46 18.77 4.11
N ASP A 189 -1.14 18.77 4.32
CA ASP A 189 -0.44 19.70 5.22
C ASP A 189 -0.12 21.04 4.54
N GLU A 190 -0.25 21.17 3.21
CA GLU A 190 -0.39 22.44 2.51
C GLU A 190 -1.72 23.08 2.90
N VAL A 191 -1.79 23.43 4.17
CA VAL A 191 -2.87 24.23 4.73
C VAL A 191 -2.88 25.54 3.94
N VAL A 192 -3.93 25.74 3.17
CA VAL A 192 -4.15 27.00 2.47
C VAL A 192 -4.16 28.08 3.54
N GLN A 193 -3.09 28.86 3.64
CA GLN A 193 -3.04 30.00 4.56
C GLN A 193 -3.95 31.08 4.00
N TYR A 194 -5.10 31.23 4.62
CA TYR A 194 -6.01 32.34 4.32
C TYR A 194 -5.50 33.63 4.98
N LYS A 195 -5.71 34.72 4.29
CA LYS A 195 -5.42 36.08 4.81
C LYS A 195 -6.74 36.83 4.95
N LEU A 196 -6.70 37.89 5.78
CA LEU A 196 -7.82 38.83 5.85
C LEU A 196 -8.05 39.44 4.47
N GLY A 197 -9.31 39.53 4.06
CA GLY A 197 -9.71 39.98 2.72
C GLY A 197 -9.71 38.93 1.63
N ASP A 198 -9.23 37.70 1.89
CA ASP A 198 -9.27 36.62 0.89
C ASP A 198 -10.73 36.27 0.50
N ALA A 199 -10.96 36.19 -0.80
CA ALA A 199 -12.23 35.67 -1.33
C ALA A 199 -12.22 34.12 -1.28
N VAL A 200 -13.25 33.53 -0.69
CA VAL A 200 -13.42 32.10 -0.51
C VAL A 200 -14.80 31.65 -0.98
N THR A 201 -14.92 30.40 -1.36
CA THR A 201 -16.20 29.79 -1.74
C THR A 201 -16.55 28.66 -0.78
N HIS A 202 -17.77 28.68 -0.27
CA HIS A 202 -18.31 27.60 0.56
C HIS A 202 -19.47 26.91 -0.18
N PRO A 203 -19.54 25.58 -0.19
CA PRO A 203 -20.58 24.84 -0.96
C PRO A 203 -22.02 25.24 -0.63
N LYS A 204 -22.29 25.60 0.64
CA LYS A 204 -23.61 25.96 1.13
C LYS A 204 -23.89 27.48 1.10
N PHE A 205 -22.86 28.32 1.28
CA PHE A 205 -23.02 29.76 1.49
C PHE A 205 -22.51 30.61 0.33
N GLY A 206 -21.96 29.99 -0.72
CA GLY A 206 -21.48 30.70 -1.89
C GLY A 206 -20.15 31.45 -1.65
N LEU A 207 -20.01 32.61 -2.27
CA LEU A 207 -18.81 33.45 -2.19
C LEU A 207 -18.83 34.30 -0.91
N GLY A 208 -17.71 34.35 -0.23
CA GLY A 208 -17.53 35.17 0.97
C GLY A 208 -16.14 35.75 1.09
N ILE A 209 -15.96 36.73 2.01
CA ILE A 209 -14.71 37.42 2.30
C ILE A 209 -14.27 37.11 3.73
N VAL A 210 -12.99 36.74 3.91
CA VAL A 210 -12.40 36.43 5.21
C VAL A 210 -12.20 37.74 6.01
N GLU A 211 -12.92 37.89 7.12
CA GLU A 211 -12.84 39.05 7.98
C GLU A 211 -11.98 38.86 9.25
N LYS A 212 -11.93 37.61 9.77
CA LYS A 212 -11.14 37.31 10.96
C LYS A 212 -10.64 35.86 10.90
N ILE A 213 -9.45 35.64 11.41
CA ILE A 213 -8.79 34.35 11.50
C ILE A 213 -8.57 34.03 12.98
N ASN A 214 -9.14 32.94 13.46
CA ASN A 214 -8.97 32.45 14.83
C ASN A 214 -8.24 31.11 14.80
N GLN A 215 -7.10 31.06 15.46
CA GLN A 215 -6.35 29.82 15.66
C GLN A 215 -6.75 29.20 16.98
N ARG A 216 -7.26 27.97 16.98
CA ARG A 216 -7.64 27.19 18.17
C ARG A 216 -6.93 25.85 18.17
N SER A 217 -6.90 25.18 19.31
CA SER A 217 -6.24 23.87 19.47
C SER A 217 -6.77 22.77 18.53
N GLY A 218 -7.94 22.95 17.91
CA GLY A 218 -8.55 22.01 16.95
C GLY A 218 -8.41 22.40 15.48
N GLY A 219 -7.81 23.56 15.15
CA GLY A 219 -7.67 24.03 13.77
C GLY A 219 -7.84 25.52 13.60
N VAL A 220 -7.83 25.98 12.35
CA VAL A 220 -8.03 27.36 11.99
C VAL A 220 -9.48 27.59 11.61
N HIS A 221 -10.15 28.50 12.33
CA HIS A 221 -11.51 28.92 12.05
C HIS A 221 -11.52 30.33 11.47
N LEU A 222 -12.23 30.49 10.38
CA LEU A 222 -12.34 31.74 9.65
C LEU A 222 -13.73 32.35 9.89
N HIS A 223 -13.76 33.62 10.23
CA HIS A 223 -14.99 34.40 10.18
C HIS A 223 -15.10 35.00 8.78
N ILE A 224 -16.14 34.60 8.08
CA ILE A 224 -16.32 34.92 6.67
C ILE A 224 -17.66 35.60 6.50
N ARG A 225 -17.68 36.74 5.82
CA ARG A 225 -18.91 37.44 5.45
C ARG A 225 -19.45 36.86 4.14
N PHE A 226 -20.66 36.29 4.21
CA PHE A 226 -21.45 35.82 3.08
C PHE A 226 -22.74 36.64 3.04
N ASP A 227 -23.03 37.32 1.93
CA ASP A 227 -24.28 38.07 1.73
C ASP A 227 -24.74 38.89 2.95
N GLY A 228 -23.79 39.60 3.61
CA GLY A 228 -24.07 40.41 4.77
C GLY A 228 -24.01 39.72 6.12
N GLU A 229 -24.02 38.40 6.18
CA GLU A 229 -23.88 37.63 7.43
C GLU A 229 -22.46 37.09 7.63
N VAL A 230 -21.98 37.17 8.88
CA VAL A 230 -20.67 36.58 9.25
C VAL A 230 -20.85 35.20 9.83
N LYS A 231 -20.21 34.22 9.23
CA LYS A 231 -20.22 32.82 9.71
C LYS A 231 -18.81 32.37 10.09
N CYS A 232 -18.72 31.60 11.17
CA CYS A 232 -17.45 30.97 11.61
C CYS A 232 -17.35 29.58 11.00
N ILE A 233 -16.36 29.35 10.11
CA ILE A 233 -16.21 28.14 9.32
C ILE A 233 -14.80 27.58 9.51
N ASP A 234 -14.68 26.23 9.64
CA ASP A 234 -13.38 25.56 9.59
C ASP A 234 -12.79 25.70 8.18
N GLN A 235 -11.52 26.10 8.12
CA GLN A 235 -10.81 26.31 6.83
C GLN A 235 -10.85 25.08 5.91
N LYS A 236 -11.00 23.86 6.46
CA LYS A 236 -11.07 22.61 5.67
C LYS A 236 -12.29 22.52 4.76
N GLY A 237 -13.36 23.26 5.05
CA GLY A 237 -14.59 23.32 4.27
C GLY A 237 -14.58 24.33 3.12
N LEU A 238 -13.47 25.01 2.87
CA LEU A 238 -13.38 26.13 1.95
C LEU A 238 -12.48 25.86 0.75
N SER A 239 -12.83 26.46 -0.40
CA SER A 239 -11.96 26.52 -1.57
C SER A 239 -11.61 27.99 -1.90
N ARG A 240 -10.35 28.25 -2.26
CA ARG A 240 -9.97 29.55 -2.81
C ARG A 240 -10.53 29.71 -4.22
N LYS A 241 -11.15 30.85 -4.51
CA LYS A 241 -11.43 31.22 -5.88
C LYS A 241 -10.09 31.58 -6.53
N LYS A 242 -9.64 30.80 -7.51
CA LYS A 242 -8.53 31.23 -8.37
C LYS A 242 -9.09 32.34 -9.26
N TYR A 243 -8.60 33.56 -9.09
CA TYR A 243 -8.76 34.57 -10.10
C TYR A 243 -7.88 34.17 -11.29
N THR A 244 -8.51 33.80 -12.41
CA THR A 244 -7.88 33.75 -13.73
C THR A 244 -7.84 35.13 -14.30
#